data_3009df3736df63beec078a6613862457
#
_entry.id   3009df3736df63beec078a6613862457
#
_cell.length_a   1.000
_cell.length_b   1.000
_cell.length_c   1.000
_cell.angle_alpha   90.00
_cell.angle_beta   90.00
_cell.angle_gamma   90.00
#
_symmetry.space_group_name_H-M   'P 1'
#
loop_
_entity.id
_entity.type
_entity.pdbx_description
1 polymer ?
#
loop_
_entity_poly.entity_id
_entity_poly.type
_entity_poly.pdbx_seq_one_letter_code
_entity_poly.pdbx_strand_id
1 'polypeptide(L)'
;VKDAIELQAHGNHIVYRNIYVKELKPETTYIAPEADFAALFDGSSLFNWAGNTTDYFPSNGELVVDPKRGGKGNLYTKKQYGDFHLKFDFQLTPGANNGLGIRTPLEGDAAYVGMELQILDNTAPIYAKLQPYQYHGSVYGVIAAKQGFLKPVGEWNEEEVIAQGNKIKVILNGVVILDGDIALASKDGIADHREHPGLLNKTGHIGFLGHGSPLKFRNIRIKELIKKK
;
A
#
# COMPACT_ATOMS: atom_id res chain seq x y z
N VAL A 1 -3.48 -19.89 -3.96
CA VAL A 1 -4.75 -20.57 -4.24
C VAL A 1 -4.67 -21.06 -5.68
N LYS A 2 -4.97 -22.34 -5.93
CA LYS A 2 -5.08 -22.88 -7.27
C LYS A 2 -6.58 -22.92 -7.60
N ASP A 3 -6.99 -22.19 -8.63
CA ASP A 3 -8.36 -22.19 -9.12
C ASP A 3 -8.47 -22.93 -10.45
N ALA A 4 -9.69 -23.39 -10.76
CA ALA A 4 -9.98 -24.10 -12.00
C ALA A 4 -10.10 -23.11 -13.17
N ILE A 5 -9.73 -23.57 -14.36
CA ILE A 5 -10.06 -22.91 -15.62
C ILE A 5 -11.43 -23.42 -16.05
N GLU A 6 -12.40 -22.53 -16.22
CA GLU A 6 -13.77 -22.88 -16.59
C GLU A 6 -14.06 -22.39 -18.01
N LEU A 7 -14.68 -23.27 -18.80
CA LEU A 7 -15.26 -22.94 -20.11
C LEU A 7 -16.77 -22.73 -19.92
N GLN A 8 -17.24 -21.49 -20.01
CA GLN A 8 -18.64 -21.14 -19.81
C GLN A 8 -19.47 -21.32 -21.07
N ALA A 9 -20.64 -21.96 -20.94
CA ALA A 9 -21.62 -22.13 -22.01
C ALA A 9 -22.83 -21.21 -21.79
N HIS A 10 -23.19 -20.44 -22.83
CA HIS A 10 -24.32 -19.50 -22.82
C HIS A 10 -25.43 -19.92 -23.81
N GLY A 11 -25.70 -21.23 -23.92
CA GLY A 11 -26.84 -21.77 -24.69
C GLY A 11 -26.59 -21.95 -26.19
N ASN A 12 -25.41 -21.66 -26.73
CA ASN A 12 -25.04 -21.90 -28.12
C ASN A 12 -24.12 -23.10 -28.26
N HIS A 13 -24.21 -23.79 -29.42
CA HIS A 13 -23.28 -24.88 -29.74
C HIS A 13 -21.89 -24.33 -30.02
N ILE A 14 -20.93 -24.66 -29.13
CA ILE A 14 -19.52 -24.33 -29.29
C ILE A 14 -18.71 -25.60 -29.14
N VAL A 15 -17.75 -25.81 -30.03
CA VAL A 15 -16.83 -26.95 -29.99
C VAL A 15 -15.42 -26.44 -29.72
N TYR A 16 -14.80 -26.95 -28.68
CA TYR A 16 -13.41 -26.67 -28.33
C TYR A 16 -12.54 -27.86 -28.71
N ARG A 17 -11.32 -27.58 -29.19
CA ARG A 17 -10.30 -28.63 -29.38
C ARG A 17 -8.91 -28.03 -29.18
N ASN A 18 -7.93 -28.87 -28.91
CA ASN A 18 -6.53 -28.51 -28.77
C ASN A 18 -6.34 -27.44 -27.68
N ILE A 19 -7.00 -27.60 -26.52
CA ILE A 19 -6.86 -26.71 -25.39
C ILE A 19 -5.56 -27.06 -24.68
N TYR A 20 -4.63 -26.12 -24.64
CA TYR A 20 -3.34 -26.28 -23.98
C TYR A 20 -3.22 -25.29 -22.86
N VAL A 21 -2.70 -25.74 -21.71
CA VAL A 21 -2.33 -24.87 -20.58
C VAL A 21 -0.83 -24.97 -20.38
N LYS A 22 -0.17 -23.85 -20.36
CA LYS A 22 1.21 -23.71 -19.88
C LYS A 22 1.20 -22.97 -18.57
N GLU A 23 1.55 -23.66 -17.51
CA GLU A 23 1.80 -23.00 -16.22
C GLU A 23 3.02 -22.09 -16.39
N LEU A 24 2.80 -20.78 -16.31
CA LEU A 24 3.89 -19.81 -16.36
C LEU A 24 4.52 -19.78 -14.97
N LYS A 25 5.73 -20.29 -14.86
CA LYS A 25 6.53 -19.98 -13.67
C LYS A 25 6.81 -18.48 -13.73
N PRO A 26 6.44 -17.72 -12.70
CA PRO A 26 6.84 -16.31 -12.68
C PRO A 26 8.36 -16.26 -12.78
N GLU A 27 8.90 -15.51 -13.72
CA GLU A 27 10.29 -15.02 -13.66
C GLU A 27 10.34 -13.98 -12.55
N THR A 28 10.23 -14.43 -11.30
CA THR A 28 9.95 -13.51 -10.21
C THR A 28 11.16 -13.32 -9.36
N THR A 29 11.44 -12.06 -9.13
CA THR A 29 12.11 -11.56 -7.93
C THR A 29 11.22 -11.70 -6.67
N TYR A 30 10.16 -12.54 -6.71
CA TYR A 30 9.31 -12.81 -5.55
C TYR A 30 10.14 -13.49 -4.46
N ILE A 31 10.31 -12.80 -3.37
CA ILE A 31 10.92 -13.33 -2.16
C ILE A 31 9.79 -13.88 -1.30
N ALA A 32 9.85 -15.17 -0.97
CA ALA A 32 8.89 -15.76 -0.04
C ALA A 32 8.90 -14.99 1.29
N PRO A 33 7.72 -14.70 1.88
CA PRO A 33 7.66 -13.98 3.14
C PRO A 33 8.47 -14.68 4.23
N GLU A 34 9.03 -13.89 5.14
CA GLU A 34 9.62 -14.39 6.38
C GLU A 34 8.60 -15.26 7.15
N ALA A 35 9.08 -16.18 7.98
CA ALA A 35 8.21 -16.93 8.89
C ALA A 35 7.30 -15.94 9.66
N ASP A 36 6.03 -16.27 9.82
CA ASP A 36 4.98 -15.47 10.45
C ASP A 36 4.40 -14.30 9.61
N PHE A 37 4.92 -13.97 8.44
CA PHE A 37 4.31 -13.03 7.52
C PHE A 37 3.52 -13.76 6.42
N ALA A 38 2.32 -13.27 6.13
CA ALA A 38 1.53 -13.70 4.98
C ALA A 38 1.77 -12.75 3.80
N ALA A 39 1.92 -13.28 2.59
CA ALA A 39 1.98 -12.46 1.39
C ALA A 39 0.62 -11.78 1.16
N LEU A 40 0.62 -10.46 1.04
CA LEU A 40 -0.53 -9.71 0.53
C LEU A 40 -0.54 -9.65 -0.99
N PHE A 41 0.65 -9.67 -1.59
CA PHE A 41 0.85 -9.74 -3.03
C PHE A 41 1.79 -10.91 -3.33
N ASP A 42 1.34 -11.83 -4.18
CA ASP A 42 2.05 -13.06 -4.54
C ASP A 42 2.98 -12.89 -5.75
N GLY A 43 3.16 -11.64 -6.23
CA GLY A 43 3.95 -11.32 -7.40
C GLY A 43 3.23 -11.56 -8.74
N SER A 44 2.04 -12.16 -8.75
CA SER A 44 1.36 -12.60 -9.96
C SER A 44 -0.12 -12.21 -10.06
N SER A 45 -0.79 -11.97 -8.95
CA SER A 45 -2.23 -11.71 -8.95
C SER A 45 -2.66 -10.64 -7.95
N LEU A 46 -3.82 -10.03 -8.22
CA LEU A 46 -4.51 -9.12 -7.31
C LEU A 46 -5.67 -9.81 -6.58
N PHE A 47 -5.59 -11.12 -6.37
CA PHE A 47 -6.67 -11.89 -5.74
C PHE A 47 -7.13 -11.31 -4.39
N ASN A 48 -6.20 -10.84 -3.56
CA ASN A 48 -6.48 -10.26 -2.25
C ASN A 48 -6.84 -8.77 -2.28
N TRP A 49 -6.93 -8.18 -3.47
CA TRP A 49 -7.09 -6.75 -3.68
C TRP A 49 -8.39 -6.42 -4.40
N ALA A 50 -8.88 -5.20 -4.20
CA ALA A 50 -10.07 -4.63 -4.83
C ALA A 50 -9.86 -3.14 -5.11
N GLY A 51 -10.71 -2.56 -5.95
CA GLY A 51 -10.64 -1.16 -6.36
C GLY A 51 -9.95 -0.98 -7.71
N ASN A 52 -8.97 -0.11 -7.80
CA ASN A 52 -8.28 0.24 -9.05
C ASN A 52 -7.31 -0.85 -9.52
N THR A 53 -7.83 -1.95 -10.05
CA THR A 53 -7.03 -3.03 -10.65
C THR A 53 -6.66 -2.74 -12.12
N THR A 54 -6.98 -1.57 -12.63
CA THR A 54 -6.60 -1.13 -13.98
C THR A 54 -5.23 -0.48 -13.97
N ASP A 55 -5.01 0.52 -13.13
CA ASP A 55 -3.72 1.20 -13.03
C ASP A 55 -2.70 0.39 -12.22
N TYR A 56 -3.19 -0.35 -11.22
CA TYR A 56 -2.36 -1.26 -10.43
C TYR A 56 -2.45 -2.67 -11.02
N PHE A 57 -1.34 -3.21 -11.47
CA PHE A 57 -1.32 -4.55 -12.09
C PHE A 57 -0.01 -5.29 -11.81
N PRO A 58 -0.06 -6.63 -11.74
CA PRO A 58 1.15 -7.44 -11.57
C PRO A 58 1.97 -7.50 -12.86
N SER A 59 3.28 -7.35 -12.74
CA SER A 59 4.23 -7.54 -13.83
C SER A 59 5.60 -7.95 -13.27
N ASN A 60 6.14 -9.08 -13.70
CA ASN A 60 7.47 -9.58 -13.32
C ASN A 60 7.71 -9.64 -11.79
N GLY A 61 6.69 -10.03 -11.01
CA GLY A 61 6.80 -10.08 -9.54
C GLY A 61 6.59 -8.76 -8.84
N GLU A 62 6.37 -7.69 -9.58
CA GLU A 62 6.14 -6.34 -9.10
C GLU A 62 4.67 -5.96 -9.25
N LEU A 63 4.14 -5.16 -8.34
CA LEU A 63 2.90 -4.43 -8.47
C LEU A 63 3.24 -3.08 -9.11
N VAL A 64 2.96 -2.96 -10.40
CA VAL A 64 3.21 -1.76 -11.18
C VAL A 64 2.03 -0.82 -11.10
N VAL A 65 2.30 0.47 -10.94
CA VAL A 65 1.29 1.54 -11.01
C VAL A 65 1.52 2.36 -12.27
N ASP A 66 0.56 2.33 -13.20
CA ASP A 66 0.58 3.13 -14.43
C ASP A 66 -0.76 3.86 -14.62
N PRO A 67 -0.85 5.13 -14.18
CA PRO A 67 -2.07 5.93 -14.29
C PRO A 67 -2.55 6.20 -15.73
N LYS A 68 -1.68 5.97 -16.73
CA LYS A 68 -2.05 6.13 -18.14
C LYS A 68 -3.02 5.06 -18.62
N ARG A 69 -3.23 4.00 -17.85
CA ARG A 69 -4.21 2.94 -18.17
C ARG A 69 -5.67 3.37 -17.96
N GLY A 70 -5.88 4.51 -17.30
CA GLY A 70 -7.20 5.15 -17.16
C GLY A 70 -8.08 4.59 -16.07
N GLY A 71 -7.52 3.90 -15.09
CA GLY A 71 -8.20 3.49 -13.87
C GLY A 71 -8.51 4.69 -12.97
N LYS A 72 -9.32 4.45 -11.93
CA LYS A 72 -9.70 5.49 -10.98
C LYS A 72 -9.66 4.96 -9.55
N GLY A 73 -9.29 5.86 -8.62
CA GLY A 73 -9.29 5.57 -7.19
C GLY A 73 -8.08 4.74 -6.76
N ASN A 74 -8.24 4.06 -5.65
CA ASN A 74 -7.18 3.40 -4.90
C ASN A 74 -7.26 1.88 -5.03
N LEU A 75 -6.17 1.20 -4.71
CA LEU A 75 -6.13 -0.25 -4.60
C LEU A 75 -6.18 -0.64 -3.12
N TYR A 76 -7.17 -1.42 -2.70
CA TYR A 76 -7.35 -1.82 -1.30
C TYR A 76 -7.29 -3.33 -1.11
N THR A 77 -6.84 -3.78 0.07
CA THR A 77 -7.00 -5.18 0.48
C THR A 77 -8.48 -5.52 0.63
N LYS A 78 -8.90 -6.72 0.22
CA LYS A 78 -10.29 -7.20 0.49
C LYS A 78 -10.54 -7.45 1.97
N LYS A 79 -9.51 -7.89 2.70
CA LYS A 79 -9.54 -8.10 4.15
C LYS A 79 -9.24 -6.80 4.88
N GLN A 80 -9.90 -6.60 6.03
CA GLN A 80 -9.59 -5.52 6.97
C GLN A 80 -8.56 -5.99 8.00
N TYR A 81 -7.75 -5.04 8.48
CA TYR A 81 -6.70 -5.27 9.47
C TYR A 81 -6.82 -4.27 10.61
N GLY A 82 -6.51 -4.72 11.83
CA GLY A 82 -6.46 -3.89 13.04
C GLY A 82 -5.03 -3.54 13.43
N ASP A 83 -4.45 -4.37 14.33
CA ASP A 83 -3.06 -4.28 14.71
C ASP A 83 -2.23 -5.18 13.78
N PHE A 84 -1.18 -4.63 13.16
CA PHE A 84 -0.39 -5.36 12.17
C PHE A 84 1.05 -4.85 12.07
N HIS A 85 1.91 -5.68 11.49
CA HIS A 85 3.23 -5.32 10.96
C HIS A 85 3.20 -5.59 9.45
N LEU A 86 3.26 -4.54 8.66
CA LEU A 86 3.32 -4.58 7.19
C LEU A 86 4.76 -4.31 6.75
N LYS A 87 5.23 -5.04 5.75
CA LYS A 87 6.50 -4.79 5.08
C LYS A 87 6.28 -4.77 3.57
N PHE A 88 6.94 -3.86 2.88
CA PHE A 88 6.95 -3.81 1.42
C PHE A 88 8.16 -3.05 0.91
N ASP A 89 8.51 -3.30 -0.35
CA ASP A 89 9.48 -2.49 -1.06
C ASP A 89 8.74 -1.58 -2.04
N PHE A 90 9.27 -0.38 -2.27
CA PHE A 90 8.76 0.56 -3.27
C PHE A 90 9.88 1.22 -4.06
N GLN A 91 9.59 1.58 -5.31
CA GLN A 91 10.50 2.26 -6.22
C GLN A 91 9.82 3.49 -6.79
N LEU A 92 10.33 4.68 -6.45
CA LEU A 92 9.78 5.95 -6.90
C LEU A 92 10.28 6.31 -8.29
N THR A 93 9.44 7.00 -9.06
CA THR A 93 9.85 7.78 -10.23
C THR A 93 10.01 9.25 -9.85
N PRO A 94 10.66 10.09 -10.69
CA PRO A 94 10.79 11.52 -10.40
C PRO A 94 9.44 12.20 -10.16
N GLY A 95 9.29 12.85 -9.01
CA GLY A 95 8.05 13.51 -8.60
C GLY A 95 6.90 12.57 -8.23
N ALA A 96 7.19 11.30 -7.97
CA ALA A 96 6.15 10.34 -7.59
C ALA A 96 5.43 10.74 -6.30
N ASN A 97 4.10 10.57 -6.31
CA ASN A 97 3.21 10.75 -5.19
C ASN A 97 2.25 9.57 -5.13
N ASN A 98 2.16 8.96 -3.97
CA ASN A 98 1.25 7.89 -3.60
C ASN A 98 1.03 7.95 -2.10
N GLY A 99 0.21 7.08 -1.54
CA GLY A 99 0.03 6.96 -0.10
C GLY A 99 -0.22 5.51 0.30
N LEU A 100 0.12 5.16 1.52
CA LEU A 100 -0.32 3.93 2.16
C LEU A 100 -1.50 4.25 3.07
N GLY A 101 -2.72 3.94 2.64
CA GLY A 101 -3.90 4.00 3.48
C GLY A 101 -3.94 2.85 4.47
N ILE A 102 -4.16 3.12 5.75
CA ILE A 102 -4.33 2.10 6.78
C ILE A 102 -5.60 2.35 7.59
N ARG A 103 -6.27 1.25 7.98
CA ARG A 103 -7.54 1.28 8.72
C ARG A 103 -8.59 2.18 8.06
N THR A 104 -8.60 2.23 6.74
CA THR A 104 -9.50 3.06 5.97
C THR A 104 -10.74 2.27 5.49
N PRO A 105 -11.92 2.89 5.38
CA PRO A 105 -13.02 2.34 4.60
C PRO A 105 -12.69 2.37 3.12
N LEU A 106 -13.51 1.73 2.27
CA LEU A 106 -13.32 1.70 0.82
C LEU A 106 -13.73 3.02 0.14
N GLU A 107 -14.52 3.85 0.82
CA GLU A 107 -15.04 5.10 0.31
C GLU A 107 -14.55 6.29 1.11
N GLY A 108 -14.53 7.45 0.48
CA GLY A 108 -14.05 8.70 1.07
C GLY A 108 -12.57 8.93 0.84
N ASP A 109 -12.08 10.08 1.30
CA ASP A 109 -10.66 10.42 1.25
C ASP A 109 -9.91 9.70 2.38
N ALA A 110 -9.11 8.70 2.01
CA ALA A 110 -8.43 7.81 2.94
C ALA A 110 -7.56 8.55 3.97
N ALA A 111 -7.02 9.72 3.63
CA ALA A 111 -6.22 10.53 4.55
C ALA A 111 -7.04 11.02 5.76
N TYR A 112 -8.36 11.17 5.60
CA TYR A 112 -9.25 11.71 6.63
C TYR A 112 -10.19 10.66 7.23
N VAL A 113 -10.77 9.78 6.38
CA VAL A 113 -11.69 8.72 6.87
C VAL A 113 -10.97 7.47 7.39
N GLY A 114 -9.65 7.44 7.25
CA GLY A 114 -8.71 6.47 7.79
C GLY A 114 -7.44 7.18 8.22
N MET A 115 -6.29 6.63 7.83
CA MET A 115 -4.96 7.25 7.94
C MET A 115 -4.19 7.04 6.64
N GLU A 116 -3.49 8.06 6.19
CA GLU A 116 -2.51 7.96 5.12
C GLU A 116 -1.09 8.09 5.66
N LEU A 117 -0.24 7.14 5.33
CA LEU A 117 1.20 7.29 5.44
C LEU A 117 1.74 7.69 4.07
N GLN A 118 2.35 8.87 4.01
CA GLN A 118 2.77 9.47 2.73
C GLN A 118 3.87 8.66 2.04
N ILE A 119 3.73 8.41 0.74
CA ILE A 119 4.76 7.85 -0.14
C ILE A 119 5.10 8.90 -1.21
N LEU A 120 6.26 9.55 -1.09
CA LEU A 120 6.59 10.75 -1.86
C LEU A 120 8.05 10.78 -2.26
N ASP A 121 8.33 11.27 -3.47
CA ASP A 121 9.68 11.74 -3.82
C ASP A 121 9.94 13.10 -3.17
N ASN A 122 10.49 13.08 -1.96
CA ASN A 122 10.81 14.30 -1.21
C ASN A 122 11.79 15.23 -1.91
N THR A 123 12.50 14.74 -2.94
CA THR A 123 13.56 15.50 -3.64
C THR A 123 13.03 16.31 -4.82
N ALA A 124 11.79 16.05 -5.23
CA ALA A 124 11.19 16.74 -6.36
C ALA A 124 10.96 18.23 -6.07
N PRO A 125 11.39 19.15 -6.97
CA PRO A 125 11.26 20.60 -6.74
C PRO A 125 9.83 21.06 -6.46
N ILE A 126 8.82 20.38 -7.00
CA ILE A 126 7.41 20.69 -6.77
C ILE A 126 6.99 20.52 -5.30
N TYR A 127 7.73 19.72 -4.53
CA TYR A 127 7.45 19.42 -3.11
C TYR A 127 8.35 20.20 -2.13
N ALA A 128 9.18 21.12 -2.61
CA ALA A 128 10.14 21.83 -1.78
C ALA A 128 9.52 22.73 -0.68
N LYS A 129 8.21 23.02 -0.76
CA LYS A 129 7.50 23.91 0.17
C LYS A 129 6.35 23.22 0.92
N LEU A 130 6.37 21.90 1.00
CA LEU A 130 5.35 21.16 1.76
C LEU A 130 5.49 21.37 3.27
N GLN A 131 4.39 21.19 3.99
CA GLN A 131 4.42 21.15 5.44
C GLN A 131 5.13 19.87 5.92
N PRO A 132 5.77 19.87 7.11
CA PRO A 132 6.52 18.72 7.61
C PRO A 132 5.74 17.40 7.58
N TYR A 133 4.44 17.43 7.87
CA TYR A 133 3.55 16.27 7.90
C TYR A 133 3.10 15.77 6.51
N GLN A 134 3.58 16.37 5.43
CA GLN A 134 3.25 15.97 4.05
C GLN A 134 4.40 15.23 3.35
N TYR A 135 5.56 15.10 3.99
CA TYR A 135 6.69 14.36 3.44
C TYR A 135 6.57 12.86 3.71
N HIS A 136 7.30 12.08 2.92
CA HIS A 136 7.32 10.62 2.97
C HIS A 136 7.41 10.05 4.40
N GLY A 137 6.63 9.02 4.69
CA GLY A 137 6.56 8.32 5.97
C GLY A 137 5.75 9.02 7.06
N SER A 138 5.29 10.26 6.84
CA SER A 138 4.43 10.98 7.78
C SER A 138 3.03 10.38 7.86
N VAL A 139 2.41 10.42 9.04
CA VAL A 139 0.95 10.33 9.13
C VAL A 139 0.41 11.66 8.63
N TYR A 140 -0.12 11.66 7.41
CA TYR A 140 -0.50 12.87 6.68
C TYR A 140 -1.42 13.77 7.50
N GLY A 141 -1.06 15.03 7.60
CA GLY A 141 -1.80 16.03 8.38
C GLY A 141 -1.62 15.94 9.90
N VAL A 142 -0.99 14.89 10.45
CA VAL A 142 -1.00 14.57 11.90
C VAL A 142 0.39 14.54 12.52
N ILE A 143 1.28 13.66 12.02
CA ILE A 143 2.62 13.47 12.59
C ILE A 143 3.66 13.48 11.47
N ALA A 144 4.64 14.38 11.58
CA ALA A 144 5.75 14.47 10.64
C ALA A 144 6.77 13.34 10.87
N ALA A 145 7.24 12.72 9.79
CA ALA A 145 8.37 11.80 9.82
C ALA A 145 9.71 12.52 9.66
N LYS A 146 10.78 11.86 10.10
CA LYS A 146 12.15 12.29 9.81
C LYS A 146 12.46 12.12 8.34
N GLN A 147 13.11 13.11 7.74
CA GLN A 147 13.49 13.10 6.32
C GLN A 147 14.96 12.69 6.11
N GLY A 148 15.34 12.43 4.85
CA GLY A 148 16.73 12.16 4.46
C GLY A 148 17.12 10.68 4.43
N PHE A 149 16.15 9.75 4.48
CA PHE A 149 16.40 8.31 4.52
C PHE A 149 15.92 7.56 3.27
N LEU A 150 15.30 8.26 2.30
CA LEU A 150 14.99 7.71 0.98
C LEU A 150 16.28 7.46 0.20
N LYS A 151 16.34 6.34 -0.50
CA LYS A 151 17.36 6.10 -1.54
C LYS A 151 17.06 6.98 -2.78
N PRO A 152 18.03 7.19 -3.65
CA PRO A 152 17.82 7.90 -4.90
C PRO A 152 16.63 7.38 -5.70
N VAL A 153 15.93 8.29 -6.39
CA VAL A 153 14.82 7.95 -7.29
C VAL A 153 15.27 6.88 -8.29
N GLY A 154 14.44 5.85 -8.49
CA GLY A 154 14.75 4.68 -9.30
C GLY A 154 15.40 3.52 -8.53
N GLU A 155 15.77 3.70 -7.26
CA GLU A 155 16.21 2.62 -6.40
C GLU A 155 15.07 2.06 -5.55
N TRP A 156 15.20 0.79 -5.15
CA TRP A 156 14.24 0.14 -4.26
C TRP A 156 14.49 0.55 -2.80
N ASN A 157 13.46 1.09 -2.17
CA ASN A 157 13.40 1.34 -0.75
C ASN A 157 12.64 0.19 -0.05
N GLU A 158 13.01 -0.11 1.18
CA GLU A 158 12.29 -1.03 2.08
C GLU A 158 11.54 -0.23 3.12
N GLU A 159 10.25 -0.50 3.29
CA GLU A 159 9.43 0.14 4.31
C GLU A 159 8.72 -0.88 5.18
N GLU A 160 8.73 -0.62 6.50
CA GLU A 160 7.98 -1.36 7.48
C GLU A 160 7.03 -0.42 8.21
N VAL A 161 5.78 -0.85 8.37
CA VAL A 161 4.76 -0.11 9.12
C VAL A 161 4.21 -1.01 10.22
N ILE A 162 4.34 -0.57 11.47
CA ILE A 162 3.77 -1.25 12.63
C ILE A 162 2.66 -0.37 13.19
N ALA A 163 1.42 -0.87 13.09
CA ALA A 163 0.24 -0.25 13.69
C ALA A 163 -0.22 -1.11 14.87
N GLN A 164 -0.17 -0.57 16.09
CA GLN A 164 -0.57 -1.28 17.31
C GLN A 164 -1.33 -0.35 18.25
N GLY A 165 -2.61 -0.56 18.39
CA GLY A 165 -3.48 0.38 19.08
C GLY A 165 -3.44 1.75 18.43
N ASN A 166 -3.03 2.79 19.17
CA ASN A 166 -2.85 4.15 18.64
C ASN A 166 -1.40 4.45 18.23
N LYS A 167 -0.49 3.50 18.39
CA LYS A 167 0.91 3.68 18.03
C LYS A 167 1.14 3.32 16.58
N ILE A 168 1.78 4.22 15.86
CA ILE A 168 2.23 4.02 14.48
C ILE A 168 3.74 4.20 14.45
N LYS A 169 4.42 3.20 13.90
CA LYS A 169 5.87 3.24 13.67
C LYS A 169 6.13 2.98 12.20
N VAL A 170 6.99 3.82 11.61
CA VAL A 170 7.48 3.64 10.23
C VAL A 170 8.99 3.49 10.27
N ILE A 171 9.47 2.44 9.61
CA ILE A 171 10.90 2.11 9.46
C ILE A 171 11.21 2.14 7.97
N LEU A 172 12.10 3.02 7.55
CA LEU A 172 12.53 3.17 6.17
C LEU A 172 14.00 2.80 6.03
N ASN A 173 14.31 1.83 5.18
CA ASN A 173 15.68 1.35 4.95
C ASN A 173 16.42 1.00 6.26
N GLY A 174 15.70 0.40 7.22
CA GLY A 174 16.21 0.01 8.55
C GLY A 174 16.25 1.13 9.58
N VAL A 175 15.86 2.36 9.23
CA VAL A 175 15.85 3.52 10.16
C VAL A 175 14.44 3.86 10.60
N VAL A 176 14.21 4.01 11.90
CA VAL A 176 12.92 4.48 12.45
C VAL A 176 12.77 5.97 12.13
N ILE A 177 11.89 6.28 11.15
CA ILE A 177 11.60 7.66 10.72
C ILE A 177 10.39 8.25 11.45
N LEU A 178 9.47 7.40 11.93
CA LEU A 178 8.33 7.80 12.74
C LEU A 178 8.07 6.75 13.82
N ASP A 179 7.85 7.21 15.06
CA ASP A 179 7.37 6.39 16.19
C ASP A 179 6.48 7.32 17.03
N GLY A 180 5.17 7.26 16.80
CA GLY A 180 4.22 8.21 17.35
C GLY A 180 2.93 7.56 17.85
N ASP A 181 2.23 8.29 18.73
CA ASP A 181 0.88 7.94 19.19
C ASP A 181 -0.11 8.96 18.61
N ILE A 182 -0.99 8.49 17.73
CA ILE A 182 -1.94 9.34 17.01
C ILE A 182 -2.98 9.99 17.94
N ALA A 183 -3.35 9.33 19.04
CA ALA A 183 -4.29 9.92 20.00
C ALA A 183 -3.63 11.05 20.81
N LEU A 184 -2.35 10.90 21.16
CA LEU A 184 -1.60 11.98 21.81
C LEU A 184 -1.34 13.14 20.83
N ALA A 185 -0.98 12.84 19.58
CA ALA A 185 -0.69 13.84 18.56
C ALA A 185 -1.93 14.70 18.18
N SER A 186 -3.14 14.16 18.31
CA SER A 186 -4.39 14.84 17.97
C SER A 186 -5.12 15.45 19.18
N LYS A 187 -4.58 15.28 20.41
CA LYS A 187 -5.28 15.65 21.66
C LYS A 187 -5.62 17.14 21.73
N ASP A 188 -4.70 17.99 21.31
CA ASP A 188 -4.84 19.45 21.40
C ASP A 188 -5.06 20.11 20.02
N GLY A 189 -5.54 19.32 19.06
CA GLY A 189 -5.77 19.68 17.67
C GLY A 189 -4.86 18.91 16.71
N ILE A 190 -5.23 18.89 15.45
CA ILE A 190 -4.50 18.19 14.39
C ILE A 190 -3.61 19.19 13.65
N ALA A 191 -2.42 18.77 13.22
CA ALA A 191 -1.39 19.67 12.69
C ALA A 191 -1.81 20.39 11.40
N ASP A 192 -2.68 19.82 10.58
CA ASP A 192 -3.23 20.46 9.38
C ASP A 192 -4.51 21.26 9.63
N HIS A 193 -4.98 21.32 10.88
CA HIS A 193 -6.20 22.01 11.30
C HIS A 193 -7.49 21.53 10.61
N ARG A 194 -7.51 20.29 10.13
CA ARG A 194 -8.67 19.65 9.50
C ARG A 194 -9.23 18.54 10.38
N GLU A 195 -10.48 18.15 10.13
CA GLU A 195 -11.07 17.01 10.79
C GLU A 195 -10.58 15.70 10.17
N HIS A 196 -10.15 14.76 11.00
CA HIS A 196 -9.76 13.41 10.63
C HIS A 196 -10.64 12.39 11.33
N PRO A 197 -11.93 12.24 10.91
CA PRO A 197 -12.88 11.38 11.62
C PRO A 197 -12.45 9.91 11.68
N GLY A 198 -11.62 9.46 10.76
CA GLY A 198 -11.11 8.09 10.73
C GLY A 198 -9.78 7.87 11.45
N LEU A 199 -9.14 8.90 12.01
CA LEU A 199 -7.80 8.81 12.60
C LEU A 199 -7.69 7.72 13.67
N LEU A 200 -8.71 7.53 14.49
CA LEU A 200 -8.71 6.56 15.59
C LEU A 200 -9.44 5.25 15.24
N ASN A 201 -9.67 4.97 13.95
CA ASN A 201 -10.23 3.69 13.52
C ASN A 201 -9.37 2.53 14.05
N LYS A 202 -10.04 1.48 14.55
CA LYS A 202 -9.35 0.30 15.10
C LYS A 202 -9.06 -0.75 14.05
N THR A 203 -9.87 -0.78 12.98
CA THR A 203 -9.76 -1.72 11.85
C THR A 203 -10.15 -1.01 10.56
N GLY A 204 -9.72 -1.56 9.46
CA GLY A 204 -10.08 -1.10 8.11
C GLY A 204 -9.17 -1.73 7.08
N HIS A 205 -9.33 -1.31 5.84
CA HIS A 205 -8.53 -1.80 4.73
C HIS A 205 -7.13 -1.17 4.74
N ILE A 206 -6.18 -1.87 4.15
CA ILE A 206 -4.88 -1.33 3.77
C ILE A 206 -4.96 -1.05 2.27
N GLY A 207 -4.42 0.08 1.81
CA GLY A 207 -4.49 0.42 0.39
C GLY A 207 -3.32 1.25 -0.09
N PHE A 208 -3.06 1.18 -1.40
CA PHE A 208 -2.18 2.12 -2.07
C PHE A 208 -3.03 3.21 -2.73
N LEU A 209 -2.74 4.46 -2.36
CA LEU A 209 -3.56 5.63 -2.69
C LEU A 209 -2.97 6.33 -3.91
N GLY A 210 -3.66 6.24 -5.05
CA GLY A 210 -3.17 6.76 -6.31
C GLY A 210 -3.32 8.27 -6.46
N HIS A 211 -2.21 8.98 -6.71
CA HIS A 211 -2.17 10.41 -6.99
C HIS A 211 -1.68 10.72 -8.41
N GLY A 212 -1.89 9.77 -9.35
CA GLY A 212 -1.56 9.97 -10.76
C GLY A 212 -0.09 9.82 -11.13
N SER A 213 0.74 9.28 -10.22
CA SER A 213 2.17 9.05 -10.47
C SER A 213 2.47 7.56 -10.73
N PRO A 214 3.34 7.24 -11.70
CA PRO A 214 3.83 5.89 -11.87
C PRO A 214 4.86 5.55 -10.79
N LEU A 215 4.77 4.36 -10.23
CA LEU A 215 5.74 3.79 -9.29
C LEU A 215 5.55 2.27 -9.23
N LYS A 216 6.33 1.59 -8.39
CA LYS A 216 6.24 0.15 -8.25
C LYS A 216 6.34 -0.27 -6.80
N PHE A 217 5.68 -1.40 -6.49
CA PHE A 217 5.80 -2.08 -5.20
C PHE A 217 6.15 -3.55 -5.41
N ARG A 218 6.74 -4.18 -4.40
CA ARG A 218 6.98 -5.63 -4.36
C ARG A 218 7.12 -6.11 -2.93
N ASN A 219 7.24 -7.41 -2.72
CA ASN A 219 7.48 -8.03 -1.43
C ASN A 219 6.46 -7.59 -0.35
N ILE A 220 5.20 -7.35 -0.74
CA ILE A 220 4.16 -6.86 0.16
C ILE A 220 3.69 -8.02 1.03
N ARG A 221 3.96 -7.93 2.33
CA ARG A 221 3.69 -8.98 3.29
C ARG A 221 3.25 -8.41 4.64
N ILE A 222 2.39 -9.13 5.33
CA ILE A 222 1.78 -8.67 6.57
C ILE A 222 1.79 -9.75 7.65
N LYS A 223 1.95 -9.33 8.90
CA LYS A 223 1.75 -10.13 10.10
C LYS A 223 0.72 -9.43 10.98
N GLU A 224 -0.38 -10.11 11.31
CA GLU A 224 -1.36 -9.60 12.28
C GLU A 224 -0.79 -9.71 13.69
N LEU A 225 -0.88 -8.61 14.44
CA LEU A 225 -0.42 -8.55 15.85
C LEU A 225 -1.62 -8.87 16.76
N ILE A 226 -1.84 -10.16 16.98
CA ILE A 226 -2.93 -10.63 17.86
C ILE A 226 -2.52 -10.38 19.30
N LYS A 227 -3.34 -9.66 20.09
CA LYS A 227 -3.16 -9.59 21.54
C LYS A 227 -3.30 -11.01 22.09
N LYS A 228 -2.22 -11.58 22.65
CA LYS A 228 -2.38 -12.77 23.47
C LYS A 228 -3.33 -12.44 24.61
N LYS A 229 -4.42 -13.20 24.70
CA LYS A 229 -5.35 -13.12 25.83
C LYS A 229 -4.67 -13.50 27.12
#